data_91f058a6c562a611b15505edd2bf9988
#
_entry.id   91f058a6c562a611b15505edd2bf9988
#
_cell.length_a   1.000
_cell.length_b   1.000
_cell.length_c   1.000
_cell.angle_alpha   90.00
_cell.angle_beta   90.00
_cell.angle_gamma   90.00
#
_symmetry.space_group_name_H-M   'P 1'
#
loop_
_entity.id
_entity.type
_entity.pdbx_description
1 polymer ?
#
loop_
_entity_poly.entity_id
_entity_poly.type
_entity_poly.pdbx_seq_one_letter_code
_entity_poly.pdbx_strand_id
1 'polypeptide(L)'
;FQAEDGIRDVERSRGLGDVYKRQIVGEGPGQKEDELGKPFVGDAGMLLNKMLKAINLDRTNVYITNVVNYRPPNNRKPEISEINRYSEYLRKHISIINPEILILMGSTAMEALFGNKIKISKERGKWKEVIINNKTYLTMITFHPAYLLRQAEQKKYSWADLKEIRKKIDETGLEI
;
A
#
# COMPACT_ATOMS: atom_id res chain seq x y z
N PHE A 1 2.01 2.78 -17.28
CA PHE A 1 2.64 3.56 -16.20
C PHE A 1 3.99 2.94 -15.87
N GLN A 2 5.07 3.56 -16.23
CA GLN A 2 6.41 3.07 -15.91
C GLN A 2 6.81 3.55 -14.52
N ALA A 3 7.53 2.72 -13.75
CA ALA A 3 7.97 3.06 -12.39
C ALA A 3 8.76 4.38 -12.34
N GLU A 4 9.54 4.67 -13.39
CA GLU A 4 10.29 5.91 -13.53
C GLU A 4 9.38 7.14 -13.67
N ASP A 5 8.25 7.03 -14.37
CA ASP A 5 7.32 8.15 -14.53
C ASP A 5 6.64 8.49 -13.20
N GLY A 6 6.29 7.48 -12.41
CA GLY A 6 5.76 7.69 -11.07
C GLY A 6 6.74 8.38 -10.12
N ILE A 7 8.03 8.01 -10.20
CA ILE A 7 9.09 8.66 -9.41
C ILE A 7 9.31 10.10 -9.87
N ARG A 8 9.32 10.36 -11.17
CA ARG A 8 9.47 11.73 -11.72
C ARG A 8 8.32 12.65 -11.33
N ASP A 9 7.09 12.12 -11.31
CA ASP A 9 5.94 12.90 -10.88
C ASP A 9 6.01 13.26 -9.40
N VAL A 10 6.52 12.34 -8.56
CA VAL A 10 6.77 12.59 -7.13
C VAL A 10 7.90 13.60 -6.94
N GLU A 11 9.00 13.51 -7.70
CA GLU A 11 10.12 14.46 -7.62
C GLU A 11 9.72 15.90 -8.04
N ARG A 12 8.82 16.03 -9.02
CA ARG A 12 8.26 17.33 -9.44
C ARG A 12 7.34 17.96 -8.40
N SER A 13 6.73 17.13 -7.58
CA SER A 13 5.82 17.54 -6.51
C SER A 13 6.59 17.86 -5.23
N ARG A 14 7.59 18.73 -5.29
CA ARG A 14 8.34 19.20 -4.11
C ARG A 14 7.35 19.72 -3.06
N GLY A 15 7.26 19.03 -1.93
CA GLY A 15 6.34 19.34 -0.84
C GLY A 15 5.31 18.24 -0.51
N LEU A 16 5.25 17.14 -1.28
CA LEU A 16 4.33 16.02 -0.98
C LEU A 16 4.63 15.33 0.37
N GLY A 17 5.86 15.39 0.85
CA GLY A 17 6.24 14.83 2.16
C GLY A 17 5.49 15.45 3.33
N ASP A 18 5.06 16.69 3.21
CA ASP A 18 4.26 17.36 4.25
C ASP A 18 2.76 17.09 4.11
N VAL A 19 2.31 16.63 2.94
CA VAL A 19 0.89 16.41 2.62
C VAL A 19 0.47 14.97 2.89
N TYR A 20 1.31 13.98 2.54
CA TYR A 20 0.96 12.57 2.66
C TYR A 20 1.69 11.89 3.84
N LYS A 21 1.10 11.98 5.00
CA LYS A 21 1.60 11.29 6.20
C LYS A 21 1.35 9.78 6.19
N ARG A 22 0.55 9.27 5.25
CA ARG A 22 0.16 7.87 5.16
C ARG A 22 0.30 7.39 3.72
N GLN A 23 0.96 6.25 3.55
CA GLN A 23 1.11 5.61 2.24
C GLN A 23 0.55 4.20 2.27
N ILE A 24 -0.25 3.88 1.26
CA ILE A 24 -0.79 2.54 1.01
C ILE A 24 -0.06 1.92 -0.16
N VAL A 25 0.37 0.67 -0.01
CA VAL A 25 1.04 -0.11 -1.04
C VAL A 25 0.21 -1.37 -1.32
N GLY A 26 -0.27 -1.50 -2.55
CA GLY A 26 -0.94 -2.69 -3.05
C GLY A 26 -0.02 -3.55 -3.91
N GLU A 27 -0.60 -4.49 -4.67
CA GLU A 27 0.13 -5.44 -5.50
C GLU A 27 0.53 -4.87 -6.85
N GLY A 28 -0.45 -4.54 -7.67
CA GLY A 28 -0.27 -4.07 -9.04
C GLY A 28 -1.60 -3.66 -9.68
N PRO A 29 -1.56 -3.05 -10.87
CA PRO A 29 -2.77 -2.62 -11.56
C PRO A 29 -3.57 -3.82 -12.09
N GLY A 30 -4.88 -3.76 -11.93
CA GLY A 30 -5.83 -4.59 -12.68
C GLY A 30 -6.19 -3.93 -14.01
N GLN A 31 -7.24 -4.45 -14.69
CA GLN A 31 -7.62 -3.94 -16.00
C GLN A 31 -8.04 -2.47 -15.97
N LYS A 32 -8.90 -2.08 -15.05
CA LYS A 32 -9.38 -0.69 -14.95
C LYS A 32 -8.25 0.28 -14.58
N GLU A 33 -7.34 -0.16 -13.73
CA GLU A 33 -6.16 0.62 -13.36
C GLU A 33 -5.22 0.82 -14.55
N ASP A 34 -5.04 -0.22 -15.37
CA ASP A 34 -4.24 -0.17 -16.58
C ASP A 34 -4.85 0.78 -17.63
N GLU A 35 -6.17 0.73 -17.82
CA GLU A 35 -6.91 1.60 -18.73
C GLU A 35 -6.90 3.08 -18.29
N LEU A 36 -7.02 3.36 -17.00
CA LEU A 36 -7.15 4.71 -16.45
C LEU A 36 -5.84 5.31 -15.93
N GLY A 37 -4.77 4.53 -15.84
CA GLY A 37 -3.47 4.98 -15.34
C GLY A 37 -3.47 5.40 -13.86
N LYS A 38 -4.42 4.89 -13.06
CA LYS A 38 -4.56 5.23 -11.64
C LYS A 38 -4.67 3.96 -10.77
N PRO A 39 -4.04 3.93 -9.57
CA PRO A 39 -4.15 2.77 -8.68
C PRO A 39 -5.54 2.67 -8.03
N PHE A 40 -6.00 1.45 -7.81
CA PHE A 40 -7.21 1.14 -7.04
C PHE A 40 -8.49 1.86 -7.54
N VAL A 41 -8.78 1.79 -8.83
CA VAL A 41 -10.00 2.37 -9.44
C VAL A 41 -11.04 1.31 -9.84
N GLY A 42 -10.71 0.02 -9.77
CA GLY A 42 -11.64 -1.10 -9.98
C GLY A 42 -12.42 -1.46 -8.71
N ASP A 43 -13.00 -2.66 -8.68
CA ASP A 43 -13.85 -3.12 -7.58
C ASP A 43 -13.08 -3.21 -6.24
N ALA A 44 -11.83 -3.66 -6.27
CA ALA A 44 -10.94 -3.62 -5.11
C ALA A 44 -10.70 -2.19 -4.60
N GLY A 45 -10.57 -1.24 -5.51
CA GLY A 45 -10.44 0.18 -5.20
C GLY A 45 -11.70 0.78 -4.58
N MET A 46 -12.87 0.36 -5.04
CA MET A 46 -14.15 0.75 -4.44
C MET A 46 -14.27 0.26 -2.99
N LEU A 47 -13.82 -0.98 -2.73
CA LEU A 47 -13.77 -1.50 -1.37
C LEU A 47 -12.74 -0.73 -0.52
N LEU A 48 -11.55 -0.43 -1.08
CA LEU A 48 -10.54 0.38 -0.38
C LEU A 48 -11.10 1.74 0.04
N ASN A 49 -11.84 2.42 -0.84
CA ASN A 49 -12.47 3.70 -0.51
C ASN A 49 -13.42 3.59 0.69
N LYS A 50 -14.20 2.50 0.76
CA LYS A 50 -15.09 2.22 1.90
C LYS A 50 -14.30 1.92 3.18
N MET A 51 -13.21 1.16 3.07
CA MET A 51 -12.32 0.85 4.18
C MET A 51 -11.69 2.12 4.76
N LEU A 52 -11.18 3.00 3.91
CA LEU A 52 -10.60 4.28 4.32
C LEU A 52 -11.66 5.18 5.00
N LYS A 53 -12.82 5.31 4.38
CA LYS A 53 -13.93 6.11 4.94
C LYS A 53 -14.35 5.63 6.34
N ALA A 54 -14.31 4.32 6.59
CA ALA A 54 -14.66 3.73 7.89
C ALA A 54 -13.71 4.15 9.02
N ILE A 55 -12.51 4.65 8.70
CA ILE A 55 -11.52 5.18 9.66
C ILE A 55 -11.24 6.67 9.45
N ASN A 56 -12.21 7.40 8.87
CA ASN A 56 -12.13 8.82 8.57
C ASN A 56 -10.92 9.22 7.70
N LEU A 57 -10.59 8.38 6.74
CA LEU A 57 -9.61 8.67 5.70
C LEU A 57 -10.26 8.63 4.32
N ASP A 58 -9.62 9.25 3.35
CA ASP A 58 -9.96 9.17 1.94
C ASP A 58 -8.71 9.33 1.05
N ARG A 59 -8.91 9.38 -0.25
CA ARG A 59 -7.81 9.51 -1.22
C ARG A 59 -7.09 10.86 -1.21
N THR A 60 -7.61 11.86 -0.53
CA THR A 60 -6.98 13.19 -0.43
C THR A 60 -5.94 13.26 0.67
N ASN A 61 -6.01 12.35 1.66
CA ASN A 61 -5.10 12.31 2.81
C ASN A 61 -4.29 11.00 2.94
N VAL A 62 -4.28 10.17 1.88
CA VAL A 62 -3.41 9.01 1.75
C VAL A 62 -2.76 8.96 0.37
N TYR A 63 -1.50 8.58 0.31
CA TYR A 63 -0.81 8.31 -0.95
C TYR A 63 -0.95 6.82 -1.29
N ILE A 64 -1.45 6.50 -2.48
CA ILE A 64 -1.73 5.12 -2.89
C ILE A 64 -0.81 4.72 -4.04
N THR A 65 -0.12 3.61 -3.88
CA THR A 65 0.77 3.02 -4.88
C THR A 65 0.68 1.51 -4.91
N ASN A 66 1.43 0.87 -5.80
CA ASN A 66 1.57 -0.59 -5.91
C ASN A 66 3.05 -1.00 -5.92
N VAL A 67 3.33 -2.27 -5.64
CA VAL A 67 4.67 -2.84 -5.80
C VAL A 67 5.08 -2.83 -7.26
N VAL A 68 4.27 -3.43 -8.14
CA VAL A 68 4.50 -3.42 -9.58
C VAL A 68 3.62 -2.36 -10.25
N ASN A 69 4.19 -1.65 -11.23
CA ASN A 69 3.53 -0.53 -11.90
C ASN A 69 3.00 -0.89 -13.30
N TYR A 70 3.03 -2.17 -13.66
CA TYR A 70 2.41 -2.68 -14.88
C TYR A 70 1.48 -3.82 -14.55
N ARG A 71 0.49 -4.05 -15.41
CA ARG A 71 -0.45 -5.16 -15.26
C ARG A 71 0.19 -6.46 -15.74
N PRO A 72 0.37 -7.48 -14.87
CA PRO A 72 0.86 -8.77 -15.30
C PRO A 72 -0.09 -9.43 -16.32
N PRO A 73 0.43 -10.18 -17.31
CA PRO A 73 -0.40 -10.89 -18.28
C PRO A 73 -1.45 -11.77 -17.60
N ASN A 74 -2.69 -11.77 -18.13
CA ASN A 74 -3.83 -12.53 -17.61
C ASN A 74 -4.14 -12.27 -16.12
N ASN A 75 -3.81 -11.09 -15.60
CA ASN A 75 -3.98 -10.72 -14.18
C ASN A 75 -3.32 -11.71 -13.20
N ARG A 76 -2.26 -12.41 -13.62
CA ARG A 76 -1.52 -13.30 -12.72
C ARG A 76 -0.87 -12.53 -11.59
N LYS A 77 -0.59 -13.22 -10.49
CA LYS A 77 0.25 -12.66 -9.43
C LYS A 77 1.65 -12.35 -9.99
N PRO A 78 2.29 -11.23 -9.60
CA PRO A 78 3.68 -10.95 -9.93
C PRO A 78 4.61 -12.07 -9.45
N GLU A 79 5.61 -12.41 -10.27
CA GLU A 79 6.64 -13.37 -9.90
C GLU A 79 7.64 -12.77 -8.91
N ILE A 80 8.34 -13.61 -8.17
CA ILE A 80 9.34 -13.17 -7.17
C ILE A 80 10.41 -12.28 -7.82
N SER A 81 10.84 -12.62 -9.04
CA SER A 81 11.81 -11.83 -9.80
C SER A 81 11.29 -10.42 -10.14
N GLU A 82 10.01 -10.31 -10.45
CA GLU A 82 9.35 -9.03 -10.71
C GLU A 82 9.22 -8.22 -9.42
N ILE A 83 8.77 -8.84 -8.32
CA ILE A 83 8.68 -8.22 -7.00
C ILE A 83 10.05 -7.68 -6.58
N ASN A 84 11.11 -8.47 -6.70
CA ASN A 84 12.46 -8.07 -6.33
C ASN A 84 12.95 -6.88 -7.17
N ARG A 85 12.70 -6.88 -8.47
CA ARG A 85 13.06 -5.77 -9.37
C ARG A 85 12.34 -4.48 -8.99
N TYR A 86 11.04 -4.54 -8.73
CA TYR A 86 10.25 -3.37 -8.37
C TYR A 86 10.43 -2.93 -6.91
N SER A 87 10.91 -3.80 -6.03
CA SER A 87 11.10 -3.46 -4.62
C SER A 87 12.09 -2.31 -4.40
N GLU A 88 13.12 -2.19 -5.24
CA GLU A 88 14.07 -1.08 -5.18
C GLU A 88 13.41 0.25 -5.54
N TYR A 89 12.58 0.27 -6.59
CA TYR A 89 11.79 1.45 -6.94
C TYR A 89 10.78 1.81 -5.86
N LEU A 90 10.11 0.80 -5.29
CA LEU A 90 9.19 1.00 -4.17
C LEU A 90 9.89 1.63 -2.96
N ARG A 91 11.07 1.16 -2.60
CA ARG A 91 11.86 1.73 -1.49
C ARG A 91 12.23 3.18 -1.76
N LYS A 92 12.66 3.50 -2.98
CA LYS A 92 12.93 4.88 -3.42
C LYS A 92 11.69 5.76 -3.30
N HIS A 93 10.55 5.26 -3.78
CA HIS A 93 9.26 5.94 -3.73
C HIS A 93 8.83 6.23 -2.30
N ILE A 94 8.92 5.23 -1.39
CA ILE A 94 8.62 5.42 0.04
C ILE A 94 9.53 6.49 0.64
N SER A 95 10.83 6.50 0.30
CA SER A 95 11.76 7.51 0.80
C SER A 95 11.42 8.93 0.35
N ILE A 96 10.90 9.10 -0.87
CA ILE A 96 10.49 10.41 -1.42
C ILE A 96 9.20 10.89 -0.76
N ILE A 97 8.19 10.04 -0.66
CA ILE A 97 6.91 10.34 0.00
C ILE A 97 7.12 10.56 1.50
N ASN A 98 8.03 9.78 2.08
CA ASN A 98 8.44 9.88 3.48
C ASN A 98 7.25 9.81 4.47
N PRO A 99 6.38 8.78 4.37
CA PRO A 99 5.19 8.68 5.21
C PRO A 99 5.56 8.41 6.68
N GLU A 100 4.69 8.81 7.59
CA GLU A 100 4.81 8.43 9.01
C GLU A 100 4.22 7.05 9.27
N ILE A 101 3.19 6.67 8.49
CA ILE A 101 2.57 5.34 8.54
C ILE A 101 2.55 4.73 7.15
N LEU A 102 3.08 3.52 7.04
CA LEU A 102 3.06 2.70 5.84
C LEU A 102 2.06 1.56 6.02
N ILE A 103 1.16 1.36 5.05
CA ILE A 103 0.15 0.31 5.08
C ILE A 103 0.38 -0.62 3.88
N LEU A 104 0.74 -1.85 4.14
CA LEU A 104 0.97 -2.88 3.13
C LEU A 104 -0.29 -3.74 2.99
N MET A 105 -0.89 -3.72 1.81
CA MET A 105 -2.11 -4.47 1.52
C MET A 105 -1.80 -5.70 0.67
N GLY A 106 -1.82 -6.86 1.31
CA GLY A 106 -1.63 -8.16 0.67
C GLY A 106 -0.21 -8.72 0.77
N SER A 107 -0.06 -9.99 0.40
CA SER A 107 1.21 -10.72 0.50
C SER A 107 2.29 -10.14 -0.39
N THR A 108 1.97 -9.68 -1.60
CA THR A 108 2.94 -9.11 -2.54
C THR A 108 3.59 -7.85 -1.97
N ALA A 109 2.81 -6.94 -1.38
CA ALA A 109 3.34 -5.74 -0.72
C ALA A 109 4.22 -6.09 0.49
N MET A 110 3.78 -7.07 1.29
CA MET A 110 4.56 -7.59 2.41
C MET A 110 5.88 -8.21 1.95
N GLU A 111 5.83 -9.07 0.94
CA GLU A 111 7.01 -9.76 0.39
C GLU A 111 8.04 -8.78 -0.18
N ALA A 112 7.60 -7.71 -0.81
CA ALA A 112 8.48 -6.69 -1.39
C ALA A 112 9.38 -5.99 -0.35
N LEU A 113 8.94 -5.85 0.90
CA LEU A 113 9.68 -5.15 1.95
C LEU A 113 10.23 -6.08 3.03
N PHE A 114 9.58 -7.20 3.32
CA PHE A 114 9.95 -8.14 4.38
C PHE A 114 10.42 -9.51 3.88
N GLY A 115 10.36 -9.75 2.56
CA GLY A 115 10.74 -11.04 1.97
C GLY A 115 9.61 -12.07 1.97
N ASN A 116 9.85 -13.20 1.29
CA ASN A 116 8.83 -14.23 1.00
C ASN A 116 8.76 -15.37 2.02
N LYS A 117 9.57 -15.33 3.08
CA LYS A 117 9.61 -16.38 4.11
C LYS A 117 8.51 -16.30 5.17
N ILE A 118 7.74 -15.19 5.15
CA ILE A 118 6.68 -14.92 6.11
C ILE A 118 5.29 -15.05 5.46
N LYS A 119 4.29 -15.39 6.29
CA LYS A 119 2.90 -15.58 5.83
C LYS A 119 2.02 -14.44 6.32
N ILE A 120 1.27 -13.83 5.40
CA ILE A 120 0.38 -12.71 5.73
C ILE A 120 -0.62 -13.04 6.84
N SER A 121 -1.14 -14.27 6.89
CA SER A 121 -2.08 -14.71 7.93
C SER A 121 -1.50 -14.63 9.35
N LYS A 122 -0.17 -14.68 9.49
CA LYS A 122 0.53 -14.59 10.78
C LYS A 122 0.98 -13.16 11.09
N GLU A 123 1.19 -12.35 10.06
CA GLU A 123 1.81 -11.02 10.19
C GLU A 123 0.80 -9.87 10.10
N ARG A 124 -0.38 -10.09 9.51
CA ARG A 124 -1.42 -9.06 9.46
C ARG A 124 -1.83 -8.58 10.85
N GLY A 125 -2.18 -7.34 10.94
CA GLY A 125 -2.67 -6.72 12.18
C GLY A 125 -1.59 -6.45 13.22
N LYS A 126 -0.32 -6.66 12.88
CA LYS A 126 0.83 -6.33 13.74
C LYS A 126 1.57 -5.13 13.20
N TRP A 127 1.94 -4.21 14.09
CA TRP A 127 2.87 -3.16 13.77
C TRP A 127 4.28 -3.72 13.62
N LYS A 128 4.93 -3.35 12.54
CA LYS A 128 6.32 -3.70 12.23
C LYS A 128 7.09 -2.45 11.83
N GLU A 129 8.39 -2.57 11.80
CA GLU A 129 9.27 -1.52 11.31
C GLU A 129 10.03 -2.01 10.09
N VAL A 130 10.14 -1.17 9.07
CA VAL A 130 11.00 -1.40 7.93
C VAL A 130 12.02 -0.28 7.82
N ILE A 131 13.29 -0.63 7.62
CA ILE A 131 14.38 0.33 7.45
C ILE A 131 14.63 0.52 5.96
N ILE A 132 14.53 1.77 5.50
CA ILE A 132 14.81 2.18 4.12
C ILE A 132 15.69 3.43 4.19
N ASN A 133 16.87 3.38 3.55
CA ASN A 133 17.82 4.51 3.52
C ASN A 133 18.10 5.09 4.92
N ASN A 134 18.42 4.23 5.89
CA ASN A 134 18.72 4.58 7.30
C ASN A 134 17.54 5.26 8.04
N LYS A 135 16.34 5.22 7.50
CA LYS A 135 15.13 5.67 8.18
C LYS A 135 14.20 4.49 8.46
N THR A 136 13.61 4.51 9.65
CA THR A 136 12.62 3.51 10.10
C THR A 136 11.21 4.01 9.78
N TYR A 137 10.42 3.13 9.13
CA TYR A 137 9.03 3.39 8.79
C TYR A 137 8.11 2.45 9.57
N LEU A 138 7.18 3.04 10.32
CA LEU A 138 6.15 2.28 11.03
C LEU A 138 5.16 1.70 10.03
N THR A 139 5.00 0.38 10.05
CA THR A 139 4.33 -0.37 8.98
C THR A 139 3.24 -1.29 9.54
N MET A 140 2.05 -1.20 8.98
CA MET A 140 0.95 -2.15 9.22
C MET A 140 0.77 -3.04 7.99
N ILE A 141 0.62 -4.36 8.22
CA ILE A 141 0.28 -5.33 7.18
C ILE A 141 -1.18 -5.73 7.34
N THR A 142 -1.95 -5.70 6.25
CA THR A 142 -3.35 -6.13 6.21
C THR A 142 -3.67 -6.87 4.91
N PHE A 143 -4.86 -7.45 4.82
CA PHE A 143 -5.30 -8.13 3.59
C PHE A 143 -5.55 -7.15 2.45
N HIS A 144 -5.27 -7.60 1.22
CA HIS A 144 -5.60 -6.83 0.02
C HIS A 144 -7.13 -6.79 -0.20
N PRO A 145 -7.70 -5.65 -0.62
CA PRO A 145 -9.14 -5.55 -0.87
C PRO A 145 -9.68 -6.58 -1.87
N ALA A 146 -8.92 -6.92 -2.92
CA ALA A 146 -9.32 -7.96 -3.87
C ALA A 146 -9.48 -9.35 -3.23
N TYR A 147 -8.65 -9.68 -2.23
CA TYR A 147 -8.81 -10.90 -1.44
C TYR A 147 -10.10 -10.87 -0.63
N LEU A 148 -10.45 -9.74 -0.03
CA LEU A 148 -11.66 -9.56 0.76
C LEU A 148 -12.96 -9.61 -0.08
N LEU A 149 -12.87 -9.31 -1.37
CA LEU A 149 -14.00 -9.50 -2.30
C LEU A 149 -14.28 -10.99 -2.55
N ARG A 150 -13.24 -11.83 -2.57
CA ARG A 150 -13.36 -13.29 -2.76
C ARG A 150 -13.65 -14.04 -1.45
N GLN A 151 -13.19 -13.51 -0.32
CA GLN A 151 -13.27 -14.12 1.02
C GLN A 151 -13.89 -13.11 1.98
N ALA A 152 -15.20 -12.93 1.87
CA ALA A 152 -15.92 -11.87 2.59
C ALA A 152 -15.85 -12.01 4.12
N GLU A 153 -15.76 -13.25 4.63
CA GLU A 153 -15.62 -13.55 6.06
C GLU A 153 -14.31 -13.03 6.66
N GLN A 154 -13.29 -12.77 5.83
CA GLN A 154 -12.00 -12.22 6.26
C GLN A 154 -12.06 -10.69 6.53
N LYS A 155 -13.13 -10.03 6.11
CA LYS A 155 -13.33 -8.58 6.36
C LYS A 155 -13.28 -8.22 7.84
N LYS A 156 -13.72 -9.11 8.73
CA LYS A 156 -13.65 -8.91 10.19
C LYS A 156 -12.23 -8.69 10.69
N TYR A 157 -11.26 -9.38 10.10
CA TYR A 157 -9.85 -9.24 10.46
C TYR A 157 -9.27 -7.93 9.94
N SER A 158 -9.55 -7.57 8.68
CA SER A 158 -9.14 -6.27 8.15
C SER A 158 -9.79 -5.11 8.90
N TRP A 159 -11.02 -5.28 9.38
CA TRP A 159 -11.67 -4.30 10.25
C TRP A 159 -10.90 -4.09 11.56
N ALA A 160 -10.41 -5.17 12.17
CA ALA A 160 -9.55 -5.06 13.35
C ALA A 160 -8.25 -4.30 13.05
N ASP A 161 -7.61 -4.60 11.90
CA ASP A 161 -6.39 -3.90 11.46
C ASP A 161 -6.65 -2.40 11.23
N LEU A 162 -7.76 -2.04 10.59
CA LEU A 162 -8.15 -0.65 10.35
C LEU A 162 -8.36 0.12 11.68
N LYS A 163 -8.96 -0.52 12.68
CA LYS A 163 -9.11 0.10 14.00
C LYS A 163 -7.76 0.38 14.67
N GLU A 164 -6.81 -0.54 14.54
CA GLU A 164 -5.44 -0.33 15.04
C GLU A 164 -4.73 0.80 14.29
N ILE A 165 -4.93 0.91 12.97
CA ILE A 165 -4.41 2.04 12.18
C ILE A 165 -5.02 3.35 12.68
N ARG A 166 -6.35 3.41 12.86
CA ARG A 166 -7.02 4.61 13.37
C ARG A 166 -6.51 5.01 14.74
N LYS A 167 -6.43 4.05 15.65
CA LYS A 167 -5.87 4.26 16.99
C LYS A 167 -4.47 4.86 16.94
N LYS A 168 -3.59 4.33 16.09
CA LYS A 168 -2.23 4.84 15.94
C LYS A 168 -2.22 6.28 15.40
N ILE A 169 -3.06 6.59 14.43
CA ILE A 169 -3.21 7.96 13.91
C ILE A 169 -3.61 8.92 15.03
N ASP A 170 -4.58 8.55 15.88
CA ASP A 170 -5.03 9.37 16.99
C ASP A 170 -3.93 9.56 18.06
N GLU A 171 -3.19 8.48 18.39
CA GLU A 171 -2.07 8.53 19.35
C GLU A 171 -0.91 9.40 18.89
N THR A 172 -0.64 9.44 17.58
CA THR A 172 0.47 10.21 17.02
C THR A 172 0.11 11.67 16.73
N GLY A 173 -1.16 12.06 16.90
CA GLY A 173 -1.62 13.41 16.60
C GLY A 173 -1.50 13.79 15.12
N LEU A 174 -1.46 12.79 14.24
CA LEU A 174 -1.42 13.00 12.79
C LEU A 174 -2.75 13.59 12.34
N GLU A 175 -2.77 14.87 12.04
CA GLU A 175 -3.95 15.55 11.49
C GLU A 175 -4.41 14.86 10.19
N ILE A 176 -5.73 14.86 9.99
CA ILE A 176 -6.37 14.30 8.78
C ILE A 176 -6.42 15.37 7.70
#